data_a25fa9f40b0fdaf8294c23074afee284
#
_entry.id   a25fa9f40b0fdaf8294c23074afee284
#
_cell.length_a   1.000
_cell.length_b   1.000
_cell.length_c   1.000
_cell.angle_alpha   90.00
_cell.angle_beta   90.00
_cell.angle_gamma   90.00
#
_symmetry.space_group_name_H-M   'P 1'
#
loop_
_entity.id
_entity.type
_entity.pdbx_description
1 polymer ?
#
loop_
_entity_poly.entity_id
_entity_poly.type
_entity_poly.pdbx_seq_one_letter_code
_entity_poly.pdbx_strand_id
1 'polypeptide(L)'
;MIGVILMLDYRTEAPDIIKGFLTYHETIKGHSKKTVDEYYLDLRTFFRFLKQSRGLVPRTTEMDEISISDIDLDFVKSVTVSEAYDYLAFLSRDRVKNQRSRETEYGTKASTRARKVSTLRSFYKYLTVKAKLLEDNPLKDLDVPKIPATLPRYLTLDEAQALLSSVDSKNKERDYCILCIFLNCGLRISEIVGLNLQDIRTDHIRVFGKGAKERVIYINDAVAAAINDYLAVRKNIAAIDRNALFLSNRRTRMSREAVHSMVKLSLQKAGLDADKYSSHKLRHTAATLMLQNGVDVRTLQELLGHENLNTTQIYTHVDNTELRIAADANPLSKFKPE
;
A
#
# COMPACT_ATOMS: atom_id res chain seq x y z
N MET A 1 16.81 14.55 -19.93
CA MET A 1 16.19 13.38 -20.60
C MET A 1 15.27 12.71 -19.60
N ILE A 2 13.96 12.88 -19.77
CA ILE A 2 12.92 12.26 -18.95
C ILE A 2 12.89 10.80 -19.37
N GLY A 3 13.37 9.91 -18.50
CA GLY A 3 13.27 8.48 -18.73
C GLY A 3 11.81 8.08 -18.84
N VAL A 4 11.37 7.73 -20.03
CA VAL A 4 10.12 7.01 -20.26
C VAL A 4 10.23 5.73 -19.45
N ILE A 5 9.49 5.65 -18.34
CA ILE A 5 9.23 4.38 -17.69
C ILE A 5 8.40 3.60 -18.71
N LEU A 6 9.07 2.76 -19.50
CA LEU A 6 8.40 1.77 -20.33
C LEU A 6 7.47 1.00 -19.37
N MET A 7 6.17 1.18 -19.56
CA MET A 7 5.18 0.36 -18.88
C MET A 7 5.51 -1.09 -19.25
N LEU A 8 5.97 -1.86 -18.26
CA LEU A 8 6.18 -3.30 -18.42
C LEU A 8 4.87 -3.92 -18.88
N ASP A 9 4.79 -4.22 -20.15
CA ASP A 9 3.64 -4.95 -20.69
C ASP A 9 3.95 -6.45 -20.65
N TYR A 10 3.58 -7.08 -19.54
CA TYR A 10 3.73 -8.53 -19.37
C TYR A 10 3.09 -9.32 -20.51
N ARG A 11 2.12 -8.74 -21.24
CA ARG A 11 1.43 -9.38 -22.35
C ARG A 11 2.34 -9.65 -23.52
N THR A 12 3.38 -8.84 -23.69
CA THR A 12 4.38 -9.01 -24.76
C THR A 12 5.59 -9.82 -24.30
N GLU A 13 6.04 -9.67 -23.06
CA GLU A 13 7.31 -10.23 -22.58
C GLU A 13 7.16 -11.56 -21.83
N ALA A 14 6.02 -11.81 -21.18
CA ALA A 14 5.84 -13.02 -20.39
C ALA A 14 5.58 -14.25 -21.28
N PRO A 15 6.10 -15.44 -20.93
CA PRO A 15 5.73 -16.69 -21.55
C PRO A 15 4.25 -17.04 -21.27
N ASP A 16 3.62 -17.81 -22.15
CA ASP A 16 2.17 -18.06 -22.12
C ASP A 16 1.69 -18.67 -20.81
N ILE A 17 2.51 -19.52 -20.19
CA ILE A 17 2.19 -20.13 -18.90
C ILE A 17 2.07 -19.07 -17.78
N ILE A 18 2.87 -18.03 -17.84
CA ILE A 18 2.80 -16.90 -16.88
C ILE A 18 1.66 -15.97 -17.27
N LYS A 19 1.45 -15.69 -18.57
CA LYS A 19 0.31 -14.87 -19.04
C LYS A 19 -1.02 -15.43 -18.56
N GLY A 20 -1.22 -16.74 -18.66
CA GLY A 20 -2.43 -17.40 -18.17
C GLY A 20 -2.72 -17.13 -16.69
N PHE A 21 -1.69 -17.24 -15.84
CA PHE A 21 -1.79 -16.91 -14.41
C PHE A 21 -2.12 -15.43 -14.18
N LEU A 22 -1.43 -14.52 -14.85
CA LEU A 22 -1.65 -13.09 -14.69
C LEU A 22 -3.03 -12.65 -15.15
N THR A 23 -3.49 -13.17 -16.32
CA THR A 23 -4.82 -12.93 -16.84
C THR A 23 -5.90 -13.44 -15.88
N TYR A 24 -5.73 -14.65 -15.32
CA TYR A 24 -6.64 -15.18 -14.30
C TYR A 24 -6.76 -14.24 -13.08
N HIS A 25 -5.64 -13.72 -12.61
CA HIS A 25 -5.64 -12.80 -11.48
C HIS A 25 -6.22 -11.43 -11.81
N GLU A 26 -6.01 -10.93 -13.02
CA GLU A 26 -6.57 -9.65 -13.48
C GLU A 26 -8.07 -9.75 -13.70
N THR A 27 -8.53 -10.74 -14.49
CA THR A 27 -9.90 -10.81 -14.99
C THR A 27 -10.86 -11.56 -14.07
N ILE A 28 -10.42 -12.68 -13.47
CA ILE A 28 -11.28 -13.52 -12.64
C ILE A 28 -11.20 -13.12 -11.15
N LYS A 29 -9.98 -12.81 -10.67
CA LYS A 29 -9.79 -12.41 -9.27
C LYS A 29 -9.97 -10.90 -9.04
N GLY A 30 -10.05 -10.09 -10.10
CA GLY A 30 -10.22 -8.64 -10.01
C GLY A 30 -9.04 -7.95 -9.32
N HIS A 31 -7.84 -8.51 -9.41
CA HIS A 31 -6.67 -7.86 -8.83
C HIS A 31 -6.32 -6.60 -9.63
N SER A 32 -5.81 -5.58 -8.92
CA SER A 32 -5.37 -4.35 -9.57
C SER A 32 -4.20 -4.61 -10.51
N LYS A 33 -4.07 -3.81 -11.57
CA LYS A 33 -2.93 -3.84 -12.50
C LYS A 33 -1.60 -3.88 -11.74
N LYS A 34 -1.44 -3.03 -10.72
CA LYS A 34 -0.22 -3.01 -9.90
C LYS A 34 0.08 -4.36 -9.23
N THR A 35 -0.95 -5.06 -8.73
CA THR A 35 -0.77 -6.38 -8.11
C THR A 35 -0.32 -7.41 -9.14
N VAL A 36 -0.89 -7.36 -10.34
CA VAL A 36 -0.54 -8.25 -11.46
C VAL A 36 0.89 -7.97 -11.93
N ASP A 37 1.27 -6.70 -12.07
CA ASP A 37 2.64 -6.29 -12.41
C ASP A 37 3.66 -6.80 -11.37
N GLU A 38 3.33 -6.71 -10.07
CA GLU A 38 4.18 -7.23 -8.99
C GLU A 38 4.32 -8.76 -9.06
N TYR A 39 3.25 -9.49 -9.39
CA TYR A 39 3.32 -10.94 -9.63
C TYR A 39 4.26 -11.26 -10.80
N TYR A 40 4.13 -10.54 -11.91
CA TYR A 40 5.02 -10.70 -13.04
C TYR A 40 6.48 -10.46 -12.67
N LEU A 41 6.78 -9.36 -12.00
CA LEU A 41 8.15 -9.02 -11.57
C LEU A 41 8.74 -10.06 -10.61
N ASP A 42 7.92 -10.64 -9.75
CA ASP A 42 8.36 -11.70 -8.83
C ASP A 42 8.70 -13.00 -9.58
N LEU A 43 7.82 -13.44 -10.48
CA LEU A 43 8.04 -14.62 -11.31
C LEU A 43 9.21 -14.42 -12.27
N ARG A 44 9.31 -13.26 -12.92
CA ARG A 44 10.43 -12.91 -13.79
C ARG A 44 11.78 -13.02 -13.07
N THR A 45 11.85 -12.46 -11.86
CA THR A 45 13.08 -12.53 -11.07
C THR A 45 13.42 -13.98 -10.68
N PHE A 46 12.43 -14.79 -10.34
CA PHE A 46 12.62 -16.19 -9.98
C PHE A 46 13.15 -17.01 -11.17
N PHE A 47 12.50 -16.92 -12.32
CA PHE A 47 12.91 -17.68 -13.49
C PHE A 47 14.26 -17.24 -14.09
N ARG A 48 14.58 -15.94 -14.01
CA ARG A 48 15.91 -15.43 -14.33
C ARG A 48 16.99 -16.02 -13.43
N PHE A 49 16.75 -16.07 -12.14
CA PHE A 49 17.63 -16.73 -11.19
C PHE A 49 17.82 -18.22 -11.55
N LEU A 50 16.74 -18.94 -11.81
CA LEU A 50 16.83 -20.36 -12.18
C LEU A 50 17.63 -20.59 -13.47
N LYS A 51 17.44 -19.77 -14.50
CA LYS A 51 18.24 -19.88 -15.73
C LYS A 51 19.72 -19.70 -15.46
N GLN A 52 20.08 -18.73 -14.64
CA GLN A 52 21.48 -18.48 -14.29
C GLN A 52 22.07 -19.56 -13.40
N SER A 53 21.34 -20.02 -12.38
CA SER A 53 21.80 -21.07 -11.46
C SER A 53 21.95 -22.44 -12.13
N ARG A 54 21.10 -22.73 -13.12
CA ARG A 54 21.17 -23.96 -13.94
C ARG A 54 22.22 -23.87 -15.05
N GLY A 55 22.93 -22.75 -15.20
CA GLY A 55 23.95 -22.54 -16.24
C GLY A 55 23.38 -22.43 -17.66
N LEU A 56 22.09 -22.11 -17.81
CA LEU A 56 21.44 -21.91 -19.12
C LEU A 56 21.81 -20.56 -19.74
N VAL A 57 22.38 -19.68 -18.94
CA VAL A 57 22.95 -18.40 -19.36
C VAL A 57 24.29 -18.17 -18.64
N PRO A 58 25.25 -17.45 -19.21
CA PRO A 58 26.51 -17.13 -18.57
C PRO A 58 26.30 -16.43 -17.22
N ARG A 59 27.11 -16.76 -16.20
CA ARG A 59 27.03 -16.10 -14.87
C ARG A 59 27.32 -14.61 -14.92
N THR A 60 28.00 -14.16 -15.95
CA THR A 60 28.33 -12.75 -16.19
C THR A 60 27.17 -11.95 -16.79
N THR A 61 26.09 -12.61 -17.23
CA THR A 61 24.92 -11.94 -17.77
C THR A 61 24.19 -11.20 -16.66
N GLU A 62 23.95 -9.92 -16.87
CA GLU A 62 23.18 -9.12 -15.92
C GLU A 62 21.75 -9.67 -15.78
N MET A 63 21.27 -9.74 -14.52
CA MET A 63 19.95 -10.32 -14.20
C MET A 63 18.82 -9.69 -15.03
N ASP A 64 18.93 -8.39 -15.34
CA ASP A 64 17.87 -7.68 -16.06
C ASP A 64 17.89 -7.94 -17.58
N GLU A 65 18.94 -8.52 -18.10
CA GLU A 65 19.10 -8.89 -19.51
C GLU A 65 18.63 -10.33 -19.83
N ILE A 66 18.44 -11.16 -18.78
CA ILE A 66 18.01 -12.55 -18.97
C ILE A 66 16.56 -12.59 -19.45
N SER A 67 16.30 -13.07 -20.66
CA SER A 67 14.96 -13.34 -21.15
C SER A 67 14.34 -14.55 -20.43
N ILE A 68 13.03 -14.49 -20.24
CA ILE A 68 12.23 -15.61 -19.73
C ILE A 68 11.17 -16.08 -20.72
N SER A 69 11.22 -15.60 -21.95
CA SER A 69 10.21 -15.90 -23.00
C SER A 69 10.14 -17.38 -23.38
N ASP A 70 11.22 -18.11 -23.15
CA ASP A 70 11.41 -19.54 -23.42
C ASP A 70 11.01 -20.45 -22.24
N ILE A 71 10.48 -19.91 -21.14
CA ILE A 71 10.01 -20.72 -20.03
C ILE A 71 8.70 -21.40 -20.41
N ASP A 72 8.78 -22.70 -20.57
CA ASP A 72 7.65 -23.58 -20.91
C ASP A 72 7.15 -24.39 -19.70
N LEU A 73 6.21 -25.29 -19.97
CA LEU A 73 5.63 -26.14 -18.95
C LEU A 73 6.64 -27.14 -18.36
N ASP A 74 7.54 -27.66 -19.18
CA ASP A 74 8.54 -28.64 -18.75
C ASP A 74 9.59 -27.99 -17.85
N PHE A 75 9.99 -26.76 -18.17
CA PHE A 75 10.81 -25.97 -17.26
C PHE A 75 10.14 -25.76 -15.91
N VAL A 76 8.86 -25.38 -15.91
CA VAL A 76 8.10 -25.12 -14.68
C VAL A 76 7.91 -26.41 -13.86
N LYS A 77 7.67 -27.56 -14.50
CA LYS A 77 7.59 -28.88 -13.86
C LYS A 77 8.89 -29.31 -13.19
N SER A 78 10.02 -28.95 -13.79
CA SER A 78 11.34 -29.39 -13.31
C SER A 78 11.84 -28.59 -12.09
N VAL A 79 11.12 -27.57 -11.65
CA VAL A 79 11.49 -26.74 -10.49
C VAL A 79 11.35 -27.53 -9.20
N THR A 80 12.36 -27.43 -8.34
CA THR A 80 12.42 -28.11 -7.04
C THR A 80 12.30 -27.16 -5.87
N VAL A 81 11.93 -27.69 -4.70
CA VAL A 81 11.91 -26.92 -3.44
C VAL A 81 13.31 -26.43 -3.08
N SER A 82 14.35 -27.24 -3.35
CA SER A 82 15.76 -26.86 -3.12
C SER A 82 16.13 -25.59 -3.89
N GLU A 83 15.79 -25.53 -5.18
CA GLU A 83 16.05 -24.33 -6.00
C GLU A 83 15.27 -23.10 -5.50
N ALA A 84 14.08 -23.29 -4.95
CA ALA A 84 13.34 -22.19 -4.33
C ALA A 84 14.05 -21.70 -3.04
N TYR A 85 14.63 -22.59 -2.25
CA TYR A 85 15.46 -22.18 -1.10
C TYR A 85 16.76 -21.48 -1.54
N ASP A 86 17.43 -21.95 -2.59
CA ASP A 86 18.61 -21.28 -3.16
C ASP A 86 18.27 -19.87 -3.65
N TYR A 87 17.10 -19.71 -4.27
CA TYR A 87 16.59 -18.39 -4.64
C TYR A 87 16.38 -17.47 -3.42
N LEU A 88 15.83 -18.01 -2.32
CA LEU A 88 15.66 -17.23 -1.08
C LEU A 88 17.00 -16.85 -0.45
N ALA A 89 18.00 -17.72 -0.54
CA ALA A 89 19.37 -17.43 -0.10
C ALA A 89 19.98 -16.30 -0.95
N PHE A 90 19.88 -16.40 -2.28
CA PHE A 90 20.27 -15.33 -3.20
C PHE A 90 19.60 -13.99 -2.88
N LEU A 91 18.28 -13.98 -2.70
CA LEU A 91 17.54 -12.78 -2.32
C LEU A 91 17.98 -12.19 -0.98
N SER A 92 18.49 -13.03 -0.08
CA SER A 92 18.89 -12.63 1.26
C SER A 92 20.26 -11.98 1.30
N ARG A 93 21.19 -12.42 0.43
CA ARG A 93 22.62 -12.10 0.55
C ARG A 93 23.16 -11.37 -0.67
N ASP A 94 22.81 -11.82 -1.87
CA ASP A 94 23.57 -11.48 -3.08
C ASP A 94 22.84 -10.47 -3.98
N ARG A 95 21.52 -10.37 -3.85
CA ARG A 95 20.75 -9.47 -4.68
C ARG A 95 21.07 -8.01 -4.36
N VAL A 96 21.50 -7.24 -5.37
CA VAL A 96 21.68 -5.80 -5.29
C VAL A 96 20.32 -5.13 -5.05
N LYS A 97 20.24 -4.35 -3.96
CA LYS A 97 18.99 -3.71 -3.54
C LYS A 97 18.78 -2.36 -4.21
N ASN A 98 19.86 -1.62 -4.43
CA ASN A 98 19.77 -0.28 -4.99
C ASN A 98 21.06 0.11 -5.73
N GLN A 99 21.01 0.16 -7.05
CA GLN A 99 22.15 0.62 -7.89
C GLN A 99 22.34 2.14 -7.89
N ARG A 100 21.38 2.92 -7.34
CA ARG A 100 21.41 4.38 -7.31
C ARG A 100 21.98 4.96 -6.03
N SER A 101 22.29 4.15 -5.04
CA SER A 101 22.93 4.56 -3.78
C SER A 101 24.45 4.66 -3.98
N ARG A 102 25.12 5.56 -3.24
CA ARG A 102 26.60 5.65 -3.22
C ARG A 102 27.25 4.37 -2.67
N GLU A 103 26.52 3.61 -1.87
CA GLU A 103 26.94 2.30 -1.37
C GLU A 103 25.97 1.24 -1.90
N THR A 104 26.52 0.16 -2.45
CA THR A 104 25.73 -0.97 -2.95
C THR A 104 25.17 -1.74 -1.76
N GLU A 105 23.88 -1.62 -1.52
CA GLU A 105 23.20 -2.44 -0.51
C GLU A 105 22.79 -3.79 -1.10
N TYR A 106 23.11 -4.85 -0.38
CA TYR A 106 22.77 -6.23 -0.74
C TYR A 106 21.64 -6.78 0.13
N GLY A 107 20.95 -7.75 -0.43
CA GLY A 107 19.87 -8.49 0.24
C GLY A 107 18.54 -7.76 0.33
N THR A 108 17.48 -8.53 0.45
CA THR A 108 16.10 -8.03 0.58
C THR A 108 15.53 -8.30 1.97
N LYS A 109 14.60 -7.46 2.42
CA LYS A 109 13.92 -7.65 3.72
C LYS A 109 13.13 -8.96 3.74
N ALA A 110 12.98 -9.57 4.94
CA ALA A 110 12.19 -10.79 5.13
C ALA A 110 10.74 -10.66 4.59
N SER A 111 10.11 -9.49 4.76
CA SER A 111 8.78 -9.21 4.22
C SER A 111 8.72 -9.26 2.68
N THR A 112 9.76 -8.78 2.00
CA THR A 112 9.86 -8.86 0.53
C THR A 112 10.03 -10.32 0.08
N ARG A 113 10.86 -11.10 0.78
CA ARG A 113 11.03 -12.54 0.50
C ARG A 113 9.73 -13.31 0.74
N ALA A 114 9.04 -13.04 1.85
CA ALA A 114 7.75 -13.66 2.14
C ALA A 114 6.70 -13.36 1.06
N ARG A 115 6.63 -12.11 0.55
CA ARG A 115 5.76 -11.75 -0.56
C ARG A 115 6.08 -12.56 -1.82
N LYS A 116 7.37 -12.68 -2.16
CA LYS A 116 7.82 -13.46 -3.31
C LYS A 116 7.47 -14.95 -3.19
N VAL A 117 7.63 -15.53 -2.01
CA VAL A 117 7.16 -16.92 -1.73
C VAL A 117 5.65 -17.02 -1.95
N SER A 118 4.87 -16.05 -1.48
CA SER A 118 3.42 -16.04 -1.69
C SER A 118 3.05 -16.01 -3.18
N THR A 119 3.79 -15.24 -3.99
CA THR A 119 3.62 -15.23 -5.45
C THR A 119 3.91 -16.59 -6.06
N LEU A 120 5.03 -17.23 -5.71
CA LEU A 120 5.40 -18.58 -6.20
C LEU A 120 4.34 -19.62 -5.83
N ARG A 121 3.92 -19.63 -4.55
CA ARG A 121 2.86 -20.54 -4.08
C ARG A 121 1.54 -20.32 -4.82
N SER A 122 1.17 -19.06 -5.09
CA SER A 122 -0.02 -18.70 -5.85
C SER A 122 0.06 -19.19 -7.31
N PHE A 123 1.22 -19.02 -7.94
CA PHE A 123 1.48 -19.46 -9.31
C PHE A 123 1.36 -20.98 -9.45
N TYR A 124 2.07 -21.74 -8.63
CA TYR A 124 2.02 -23.19 -8.68
C TYR A 124 0.65 -23.75 -8.28
N LYS A 125 -0.03 -23.14 -7.31
CA LYS A 125 -1.41 -23.47 -6.99
C LYS A 125 -2.37 -23.23 -8.16
N TYR A 126 -2.18 -22.14 -8.91
CA TYR A 126 -2.96 -21.90 -10.13
C TYR A 126 -2.74 -23.00 -11.16
N LEU A 127 -1.50 -23.37 -11.43
CA LEU A 127 -1.15 -24.40 -12.42
C LEU A 127 -1.71 -25.77 -12.04
N THR A 128 -1.71 -26.11 -10.76
CA THR A 128 -2.20 -27.41 -10.27
C THR A 128 -3.73 -27.45 -10.17
N VAL A 129 -4.34 -26.41 -9.55
CA VAL A 129 -5.76 -26.46 -9.18
C VAL A 129 -6.68 -25.87 -10.23
N LYS A 130 -6.24 -24.81 -10.94
CA LYS A 130 -7.09 -24.06 -11.89
C LYS A 130 -6.81 -24.44 -13.33
N ALA A 131 -5.56 -24.34 -13.76
CA ALA A 131 -5.16 -24.65 -15.11
C ALA A 131 -5.03 -26.17 -15.34
N LYS A 132 -4.84 -26.97 -14.27
CA LYS A 132 -4.65 -28.43 -14.30
C LYS A 132 -3.51 -28.87 -15.24
N LEU A 133 -2.46 -28.05 -15.32
CA LEU A 133 -1.26 -28.29 -16.11
C LEU A 133 -0.21 -29.11 -15.34
N LEU A 134 -0.32 -29.14 -14.01
CA LEU A 134 0.53 -29.92 -13.11
C LEU A 134 -0.34 -30.89 -12.32
N GLU A 135 0.14 -32.11 -12.14
CA GLU A 135 -0.50 -33.10 -11.27
C GLU A 135 -0.26 -32.80 -9.79
N ASP A 136 0.97 -32.40 -9.44
CA ASP A 136 1.34 -32.04 -8.08
C ASP A 136 2.03 -30.66 -8.06
N ASN A 137 1.97 -30.01 -6.92
CA ASN A 137 2.60 -28.71 -6.69
C ASN A 137 3.99 -28.90 -6.09
N PRO A 138 5.08 -28.68 -6.84
CA PRO A 138 6.44 -28.89 -6.34
C PRO A 138 6.82 -27.94 -5.20
N LEU A 139 6.12 -26.81 -5.05
CA LEU A 139 6.39 -25.80 -4.02
C LEU A 139 5.30 -25.77 -2.92
N LYS A 140 4.51 -26.85 -2.76
CA LYS A 140 3.44 -26.89 -1.73
C LYS A 140 4.00 -26.68 -0.31
N ASP A 141 5.16 -27.27 -0.03
CA ASP A 141 5.81 -27.27 1.28
C ASP A 141 6.90 -26.18 1.42
N LEU A 142 6.99 -25.25 0.47
CA LEU A 142 7.94 -24.13 0.55
C LEU A 142 7.61 -23.23 1.73
N ASP A 143 8.48 -23.17 2.71
CA ASP A 143 8.30 -22.33 3.89
C ASP A 143 8.34 -20.83 3.60
N VAL A 144 7.51 -20.08 4.32
CA VAL A 144 7.54 -18.62 4.28
C VAL A 144 8.57 -18.09 5.29
N PRO A 145 9.52 -17.24 4.88
CA PRO A 145 10.49 -16.66 5.79
C PRO A 145 9.81 -15.99 6.99
N LYS A 146 10.27 -16.29 8.20
CA LYS A 146 9.78 -15.63 9.41
C LYS A 146 10.04 -14.13 9.33
N ILE A 147 8.98 -13.33 9.48
CA ILE A 147 9.07 -11.87 9.58
C ILE A 147 9.16 -11.58 11.09
N PRO A 148 10.27 -10.96 11.56
CA PRO A 148 10.33 -10.55 12.96
C PRO A 148 9.15 -9.65 13.30
N ALA A 149 8.43 -9.99 14.36
CA ALA A 149 7.38 -9.14 14.88
C ALA A 149 8.03 -7.84 15.40
N THR A 150 7.72 -6.73 14.75
CA THR A 150 8.10 -5.42 15.26
C THR A 150 6.91 -4.82 15.97
N LEU A 151 7.14 -4.25 17.16
CA LEU A 151 6.09 -3.50 17.84
C LEU A 151 5.55 -2.40 16.92
N PRO A 152 4.23 -2.28 16.81
CA PRO A 152 3.62 -1.23 16.01
C PRO A 152 4.11 0.14 16.50
N ARG A 153 4.65 0.95 15.60
CA ARG A 153 5.06 2.32 15.91
C ARG A 153 3.92 3.26 15.52
N TYR A 154 3.49 4.06 16.46
CA TYR A 154 2.49 5.12 16.31
C TYR A 154 2.95 6.36 17.06
N LEU A 155 2.39 7.51 16.76
CA LEU A 155 2.63 8.75 17.48
C LEU A 155 1.86 8.73 18.81
N THR A 156 2.48 9.21 19.89
CA THR A 156 1.75 9.54 21.11
C THR A 156 0.77 10.67 20.83
N LEU A 157 -0.13 10.96 21.78
CA LEU A 157 -1.05 12.09 21.66
C LEU A 157 -0.29 13.42 21.53
N ASP A 158 0.73 13.63 22.37
CA ASP A 158 1.55 14.84 22.35
C ASP A 158 2.33 14.99 21.02
N GLU A 159 2.89 13.88 20.50
CA GLU A 159 3.54 13.88 19.19
C GLU A 159 2.57 14.18 18.05
N ALA A 160 1.33 13.68 18.13
CA ALA A 160 0.29 13.96 17.12
C ALA A 160 -0.15 15.44 17.19
N GLN A 161 -0.29 16.00 18.38
CA GLN A 161 -0.58 17.41 18.58
C GLN A 161 0.57 18.29 18.09
N ALA A 162 1.82 17.96 18.42
CA ALA A 162 3.00 18.65 17.93
C ALA A 162 3.08 18.62 16.39
N LEU A 163 2.76 17.49 15.77
CA LEU A 163 2.69 17.37 14.30
C LEU A 163 1.65 18.32 13.71
N LEU A 164 0.45 18.40 14.28
CA LEU A 164 -0.62 19.29 13.80
C LEU A 164 -0.25 20.77 14.01
N SER A 165 0.37 21.11 15.13
CA SER A 165 0.79 22.50 15.44
C SER A 165 2.00 22.96 14.61
N SER A 166 2.81 22.04 14.10
CA SER A 166 4.02 22.36 13.32
C SER A 166 3.75 22.75 11.86
N VAL A 167 2.48 22.72 11.42
CA VAL A 167 2.15 22.97 10.02
C VAL A 167 2.33 24.45 9.70
N ASP A 168 3.47 24.75 9.10
CA ASP A 168 3.83 26.07 8.58
C ASP A 168 4.34 25.91 7.15
N SER A 169 3.43 25.86 6.20
CA SER A 169 3.71 25.75 4.78
C SER A 169 2.95 26.81 4.00
N LYS A 170 3.36 27.05 2.75
CA LYS A 170 2.62 27.94 1.83
C LYS A 170 1.15 27.50 1.62
N ASN A 171 0.84 26.24 1.90
CA ASN A 171 -0.51 25.65 1.77
C ASN A 171 -0.96 25.07 3.12
N LYS A 172 -0.78 25.84 4.20
CA LYS A 172 -0.98 25.36 5.57
C LYS A 172 -2.38 24.79 5.79
N GLU A 173 -3.43 25.42 5.28
CA GLU A 173 -4.81 24.95 5.48
C GLU A 173 -5.02 23.58 4.81
N ARG A 174 -4.46 23.36 3.62
CA ARG A 174 -4.50 22.07 2.92
C ARG A 174 -3.73 21.00 3.68
N ASP A 175 -2.49 21.30 4.06
CA ASP A 175 -1.59 20.35 4.67
C ASP A 175 -2.08 19.97 6.08
N TYR A 176 -2.59 20.94 6.83
CA TYR A 176 -3.26 20.72 8.10
C TYR A 176 -4.51 19.83 7.95
N CYS A 177 -5.38 20.14 7.01
CA CYS A 177 -6.59 19.36 6.74
C CYS A 177 -6.25 17.90 6.40
N ILE A 178 -5.23 17.66 5.57
CA ILE A 178 -4.78 16.29 5.24
C ILE A 178 -4.28 15.56 6.49
N LEU A 179 -3.45 16.19 7.33
CA LEU A 179 -2.95 15.58 8.57
C LEU A 179 -4.08 15.34 9.57
N CYS A 180 -5.01 16.27 9.70
CA CYS A 180 -6.18 16.15 10.55
C CYS A 180 -7.03 14.94 10.14
N ILE A 181 -7.29 14.76 8.85
CA ILE A 181 -8.00 13.58 8.31
C ILE A 181 -7.22 12.29 8.57
N PHE A 182 -5.90 12.26 8.40
CA PHE A 182 -5.10 11.07 8.73
C PHE A 182 -5.24 10.68 10.19
N LEU A 183 -5.13 11.64 11.10
CA LEU A 183 -5.04 11.39 12.54
C LEU A 183 -6.41 11.19 13.21
N ASN A 184 -7.48 11.73 12.64
CA ASN A 184 -8.83 11.57 13.18
C ASN A 184 -9.65 10.49 12.47
N CYS A 185 -9.57 10.40 11.13
CA CYS A 185 -10.38 9.47 10.35
C CYS A 185 -9.62 8.21 9.95
N GLY A 186 -8.30 8.21 10.05
CA GLY A 186 -7.46 7.06 9.70
C GLY A 186 -7.57 6.63 8.23
N LEU A 187 -7.84 7.54 7.29
CA LEU A 187 -7.96 7.21 5.87
C LEU A 187 -6.64 6.70 5.29
N ARG A 188 -6.71 5.85 4.25
CA ARG A 188 -5.53 5.49 3.46
C ARG A 188 -5.10 6.65 2.58
N ILE A 189 -3.80 6.79 2.31
CA ILE A 189 -3.30 7.85 1.41
C ILE A 189 -4.00 7.84 0.04
N SER A 190 -4.32 6.65 -0.49
CA SER A 190 -5.05 6.51 -1.76
C SER A 190 -6.49 7.03 -1.66
N GLU A 191 -7.11 6.89 -0.52
CA GLU A 191 -8.44 7.41 -0.24
C GLU A 191 -8.41 8.93 -0.16
N ILE A 192 -7.46 9.51 0.59
CA ILE A 192 -7.30 10.96 0.72
C ILE A 192 -7.07 11.64 -0.65
N VAL A 193 -6.14 11.13 -1.45
CA VAL A 193 -5.89 11.74 -2.78
C VAL A 193 -7.06 11.51 -3.76
N GLY A 194 -7.87 10.50 -3.52
CA GLY A 194 -9.06 10.19 -4.30
C GLY A 194 -10.26 11.08 -4.02
N LEU A 195 -10.31 11.77 -2.87
CA LEU A 195 -11.46 12.58 -2.46
C LEU A 195 -11.79 13.68 -3.47
N ASN A 196 -13.07 13.84 -3.71
CA ASN A 196 -13.66 14.92 -4.50
C ASN A 196 -14.42 15.89 -3.58
N LEU A 197 -14.71 17.09 -4.08
CA LEU A 197 -15.53 18.07 -3.35
C LEU A 197 -16.91 17.50 -2.99
N GLN A 198 -17.51 16.74 -3.91
CA GLN A 198 -18.83 16.12 -3.71
C GLN A 198 -18.84 14.98 -2.66
N ASP A 199 -17.68 14.49 -2.25
CA ASP A 199 -17.57 13.42 -1.26
C ASP A 199 -17.61 13.95 0.17
N ILE A 200 -17.48 15.27 0.33
CA ILE A 200 -17.57 15.97 1.61
C ILE A 200 -19.03 16.32 1.90
N ARG A 201 -19.50 15.91 3.07
CA ARG A 201 -20.82 16.25 3.62
C ARG A 201 -20.65 16.96 4.95
N THR A 202 -21.73 17.47 5.49
CA THR A 202 -21.71 18.25 6.74
C THR A 202 -21.16 17.45 7.93
N ASP A 203 -21.48 16.15 7.99
CA ASP A 203 -21.19 15.28 9.13
C ASP A 203 -20.37 14.05 8.76
N HIS A 204 -20.04 13.85 7.47
CA HIS A 204 -19.29 12.69 7.03
C HIS A 204 -18.55 12.91 5.70
N ILE A 205 -17.60 12.01 5.45
CA ILE A 205 -16.87 11.87 4.19
C ILE A 205 -17.26 10.53 3.54
N ARG A 206 -17.63 10.54 2.26
CA ARG A 206 -17.81 9.31 1.48
C ARG A 206 -16.47 8.87 0.93
N VAL A 207 -16.10 7.62 1.19
CA VAL A 207 -14.79 7.08 0.82
C VAL A 207 -14.98 5.84 -0.03
N PHE A 208 -14.26 5.74 -1.13
CA PHE A 208 -14.26 4.58 -2.00
C PHE A 208 -13.01 3.72 -1.74
N GLY A 209 -13.23 2.49 -1.29
CA GLY A 209 -12.20 1.49 -1.02
C GLY A 209 -11.83 0.66 -2.25
N LYS A 210 -11.08 -0.42 -2.02
CA LYS A 210 -10.74 -1.40 -3.06
C LYS A 210 -12.02 -2.02 -3.64
N GLY A 211 -12.07 -2.14 -4.98
CA GLY A 211 -13.26 -2.68 -5.67
C GLY A 211 -14.45 -1.72 -5.70
N ALA A 212 -14.20 -0.40 -5.55
CA ALA A 212 -15.24 0.65 -5.56
C ALA A 212 -16.30 0.51 -4.44
N LYS A 213 -16.00 -0.24 -3.38
CA LYS A 213 -16.88 -0.29 -2.21
C LYS A 213 -16.90 1.06 -1.52
N GLU A 214 -18.10 1.64 -1.42
CA GLU A 214 -18.35 2.89 -0.71
C GLU A 214 -18.48 2.62 0.79
N ARG A 215 -17.93 3.53 1.60
CA ARG A 215 -18.19 3.61 3.03
C ARG A 215 -18.25 5.06 3.48
N VAL A 216 -18.97 5.28 4.55
CA VAL A 216 -19.12 6.57 5.22
C VAL A 216 -18.16 6.65 6.39
N ILE A 217 -17.45 7.78 6.52
CA ILE A 217 -16.61 8.09 7.67
C ILE A 217 -17.19 9.35 8.33
N TYR A 218 -17.75 9.21 9.50
CA TYR A 218 -18.21 10.34 10.29
C TYR A 218 -17.02 11.20 10.73
N ILE A 219 -17.20 12.51 10.71
CA ILE A 219 -16.16 13.47 11.06
C ILE A 219 -16.52 14.19 12.35
N ASN A 220 -15.50 14.46 13.15
CA ASN A 220 -15.63 15.27 14.36
C ASN A 220 -15.39 16.76 14.07
N ASP A 221 -15.55 17.60 15.08
CA ASP A 221 -15.46 19.07 14.96
C ASP A 221 -14.10 19.53 14.43
N ALA A 222 -12.99 18.90 14.84
CA ALA A 222 -11.67 19.26 14.39
C ALA A 222 -11.50 19.04 12.87
N VAL A 223 -12.01 17.90 12.36
CA VAL A 223 -11.95 17.61 10.92
C VAL A 223 -12.88 18.50 10.14
N ALA A 224 -14.10 18.76 10.65
CA ALA A 224 -15.06 19.66 10.01
C ALA A 224 -14.50 21.08 9.90
N ALA A 225 -13.88 21.61 10.95
CA ALA A 225 -13.22 22.91 10.94
C ALA A 225 -12.07 22.96 9.94
N ALA A 226 -11.17 21.96 9.96
CA ALA A 226 -10.03 21.89 9.04
C ALA A 226 -10.46 21.81 7.57
N ILE A 227 -11.54 21.07 7.27
CA ILE A 227 -12.10 21.03 5.91
C ILE A 227 -12.66 22.39 5.50
N ASN A 228 -13.43 23.05 6.36
CA ASN A 228 -14.03 24.34 6.07
C ASN A 228 -12.95 25.42 5.83
N ASP A 229 -11.91 25.46 6.64
CA ASP A 229 -10.80 26.40 6.49
C ASP A 229 -10.09 26.17 5.15
N TYR A 230 -9.82 24.92 4.80
CA TYR A 230 -9.23 24.60 3.50
C TYR A 230 -10.17 24.93 2.34
N LEU A 231 -11.46 24.65 2.42
CA LEU A 231 -12.42 24.97 1.38
C LEU A 231 -12.55 26.48 1.15
N ALA A 232 -12.41 27.30 2.19
CA ALA A 232 -12.40 28.76 2.10
C ALA A 232 -11.23 29.28 1.25
N VAL A 233 -10.07 28.64 1.32
CA VAL A 233 -8.90 28.95 0.48
C VAL A 233 -9.02 28.30 -0.91
N ARG A 234 -9.45 27.03 -0.94
CA ARG A 234 -9.56 26.22 -2.15
C ARG A 234 -10.44 26.86 -3.23
N LYS A 235 -11.55 27.50 -2.85
CA LYS A 235 -12.49 28.16 -3.79
C LYS A 235 -11.82 29.24 -4.64
N ASN A 236 -10.73 29.86 -4.14
CA ASN A 236 -10.01 30.93 -4.83
C ASN A 236 -8.92 30.38 -5.78
N ILE A 237 -8.70 29.07 -5.82
CA ILE A 237 -7.71 28.44 -6.69
C ILE A 237 -8.36 28.07 -8.02
N ALA A 238 -7.83 28.61 -9.13
CA ALA A 238 -8.24 28.21 -10.48
C ALA A 238 -7.77 26.78 -10.77
N ALA A 239 -8.53 25.78 -10.28
CA ALA A 239 -8.18 24.37 -10.35
C ALA A 239 -8.27 23.85 -11.79
N ILE A 240 -7.27 23.06 -12.20
CA ILE A 240 -7.30 22.27 -13.44
C ILE A 240 -8.19 21.04 -13.21
N ASP A 241 -7.97 20.28 -12.13
CA ASP A 241 -8.91 19.25 -11.69
C ASP A 241 -9.93 19.87 -10.74
N ARG A 242 -11.06 20.29 -11.28
CA ARG A 242 -12.11 21.01 -10.54
C ARG A 242 -12.78 20.14 -9.48
N ASN A 243 -12.83 18.84 -9.67
CA ASN A 243 -13.51 17.90 -8.78
C ASN A 243 -12.64 17.50 -7.59
N ALA A 244 -11.30 17.49 -7.74
CA ALA A 244 -10.40 17.07 -6.67
C ALA A 244 -10.56 17.93 -5.42
N LEU A 245 -10.68 17.29 -4.24
CA LEU A 245 -10.64 18.02 -2.98
C LEU A 245 -9.26 18.66 -2.80
N PHE A 246 -8.20 17.86 -2.80
CA PHE A 246 -6.83 18.33 -2.54
C PHE A 246 -6.06 18.63 -3.83
N LEU A 247 -5.55 19.85 -3.92
CA LEU A 247 -4.81 20.34 -5.08
C LEU A 247 -3.31 20.44 -4.79
N SER A 248 -2.52 20.04 -5.78
CA SER A 248 -1.08 20.29 -5.82
C SER A 248 -0.78 21.77 -6.15
N ASN A 249 0.50 22.18 -6.02
CA ASN A 249 0.95 23.49 -6.47
C ASN A 249 0.73 23.71 -7.98
N ARG A 250 0.58 22.62 -8.76
CA ARG A 250 0.22 22.69 -10.19
C ARG A 250 -1.27 22.79 -10.45
N ARG A 251 -2.09 22.96 -9.40
CA ARG A 251 -3.55 23.06 -9.45
C ARG A 251 -4.28 21.81 -10.01
N THR A 252 -3.58 20.70 -10.03
CA THR A 252 -4.12 19.37 -10.33
C THR A 252 -4.32 18.60 -9.02
N ARG A 253 -5.03 17.47 -9.06
CA ARG A 253 -5.14 16.53 -7.92
C ARG A 253 -3.77 16.21 -7.34
N MET A 254 -3.65 16.20 -6.02
CA MET A 254 -2.43 15.77 -5.36
C MET A 254 -2.14 14.29 -5.65
N SER A 255 -0.87 13.97 -5.91
CA SER A 255 -0.42 12.58 -6.01
C SER A 255 -0.11 12.01 -4.62
N ARG A 256 -0.03 10.67 -4.53
CA ARG A 256 0.37 9.97 -3.28
C ARG A 256 1.78 10.39 -2.86
N GLU A 257 2.67 10.55 -3.82
CA GLU A 257 4.07 10.95 -3.61
C GLU A 257 4.12 12.37 -3.03
N ALA A 258 3.28 13.30 -3.53
CA ALA A 258 3.20 14.66 -3.02
C ALA A 258 2.69 14.68 -1.57
N VAL A 259 1.65 13.90 -1.25
CA VAL A 259 1.16 13.76 0.13
C VAL A 259 2.22 13.11 1.02
N HIS A 260 2.90 12.07 0.53
CA HIS A 260 3.96 11.41 1.30
C HIS A 260 5.13 12.37 1.62
N SER A 261 5.55 13.16 0.65
CA SER A 261 6.61 14.18 0.83
C SER A 261 6.16 15.28 1.80
N MET A 262 4.90 15.72 1.71
CA MET A 262 4.32 16.69 2.64
C MET A 262 4.31 16.14 4.07
N VAL A 263 3.83 14.91 4.30
CA VAL A 263 3.84 14.26 5.62
C VAL A 263 5.27 14.15 6.17
N LYS A 264 6.23 13.73 5.34
CA LYS A 264 7.64 13.62 5.74
C LYS A 264 8.19 14.96 6.20
N LEU A 265 7.93 16.02 5.45
CA LEU A 265 8.37 17.39 5.80
C LEU A 265 7.71 17.90 7.10
N SER A 266 6.41 17.65 7.28
CA SER A 266 5.70 18.04 8.50
C SER A 266 6.23 17.30 9.73
N LEU A 267 6.54 16.01 9.62
CA LEU A 267 7.18 15.24 10.71
C LEU A 267 8.54 15.83 11.09
N GLN A 268 9.37 16.20 10.10
CA GLN A 268 10.67 16.84 10.34
C GLN A 268 10.51 18.19 11.06
N LYS A 269 9.53 19.01 10.65
CA LYS A 269 9.25 20.31 11.30
C LYS A 269 8.77 20.13 12.75
N ALA A 270 8.03 19.07 13.02
CA ALA A 270 7.60 18.71 14.37
C ALA A 270 8.73 18.11 15.24
N GLY A 271 9.96 17.99 14.73
CA GLY A 271 11.08 17.34 15.44
C GLY A 271 10.94 15.82 15.53
N LEU A 272 10.06 15.20 14.71
CA LEU A 272 9.80 13.77 14.72
C LEU A 272 10.64 13.06 13.65
N ASP A 273 11.02 11.82 13.92
CA ASP A 273 11.82 10.99 13.01
C ASP A 273 10.99 10.55 11.80
N ALA A 274 11.14 11.30 10.69
CA ALA A 274 10.42 11.07 9.45
C ALA A 274 10.74 9.75 8.72
N ASP A 275 11.78 9.03 9.14
CA ASP A 275 12.09 7.69 8.62
C ASP A 275 11.38 6.59 9.42
N LYS A 276 11.04 6.88 10.68
CA LYS A 276 10.22 5.99 11.52
C LYS A 276 8.73 6.08 11.22
N TYR A 277 8.25 7.26 10.82
CA TYR A 277 6.83 7.53 10.62
C TYR A 277 6.50 7.75 9.13
N SER A 278 5.31 7.38 8.73
CA SER A 278 4.80 7.54 7.37
C SER A 278 3.28 7.71 7.40
N SER A 279 2.65 8.04 6.28
CA SER A 279 1.19 8.14 6.17
C SER A 279 0.45 6.90 6.67
N HIS A 280 1.00 5.69 6.48
CA HIS A 280 0.45 4.47 7.07
C HIS A 280 0.56 4.43 8.59
N LYS A 281 1.62 5.02 9.15
CA LYS A 281 1.79 5.11 10.59
C LYS A 281 0.85 6.14 11.22
N LEU A 282 0.52 7.24 10.51
CA LEU A 282 -0.50 8.20 10.95
C LEU A 282 -1.88 7.54 11.04
N ARG A 283 -2.27 6.71 10.05
CA ARG A 283 -3.49 5.91 10.14
C ARG A 283 -3.45 4.93 11.32
N HIS A 284 -2.31 4.31 11.58
CA HIS A 284 -2.13 3.43 12.72
C HIS A 284 -2.23 4.20 14.05
N THR A 285 -1.70 5.43 14.09
CA THR A 285 -1.86 6.35 15.21
C THR A 285 -3.33 6.62 15.50
N ALA A 286 -4.12 7.00 14.49
CA ALA A 286 -5.55 7.21 14.65
C ALA A 286 -6.24 5.99 15.27
N ALA A 287 -5.96 4.80 14.72
CA ALA A 287 -6.51 3.54 15.24
C ALA A 287 -6.14 3.29 16.71
N THR A 288 -4.87 3.50 17.05
CA THR A 288 -4.38 3.24 18.41
C THR A 288 -4.95 4.25 19.42
N LEU A 289 -4.99 5.53 19.06
CA LEU A 289 -5.57 6.57 19.92
C LEU A 289 -7.06 6.33 20.18
N MET A 290 -7.83 5.91 19.16
CA MET A 290 -9.24 5.53 19.34
C MET A 290 -9.40 4.33 20.27
N LEU A 291 -8.61 3.26 20.09
CA LEU A 291 -8.63 2.08 20.99
C LEU A 291 -8.30 2.45 22.43
N GLN A 292 -7.28 3.28 22.65
CA GLN A 292 -6.87 3.75 23.98
C GLN A 292 -7.97 4.59 24.66
N ASN A 293 -8.85 5.21 23.87
CA ASN A 293 -9.98 5.99 24.35
C ASN A 293 -11.32 5.21 24.34
N GLY A 294 -11.24 3.87 24.30
CA GLY A 294 -12.38 3.01 24.58
C GLY A 294 -13.21 2.62 23.35
N VAL A 295 -12.80 2.99 22.13
CA VAL A 295 -13.46 2.49 20.91
C VAL A 295 -13.19 0.99 20.79
N ASP A 296 -14.23 0.19 20.65
CA ASP A 296 -14.09 -1.25 20.51
C ASP A 296 -13.44 -1.64 19.16
N VAL A 297 -12.80 -2.82 19.12
CA VAL A 297 -12.03 -3.28 17.96
C VAL A 297 -12.91 -3.47 16.72
N ARG A 298 -14.16 -3.89 16.89
CA ARG A 298 -15.08 -4.16 15.78
C ARG A 298 -15.52 -2.85 15.11
N THR A 299 -15.95 -1.87 15.91
CA THR A 299 -16.28 -0.51 15.44
C THR A 299 -15.08 0.12 14.71
N LEU A 300 -13.87 -0.02 15.28
CA LEU A 300 -12.66 0.48 14.65
C LEU A 300 -12.35 -0.20 13.32
N GLN A 301 -12.51 -1.53 13.22
CA GLN A 301 -12.31 -2.27 11.97
C GLN A 301 -13.27 -1.80 10.89
N GLU A 302 -14.52 -1.54 11.21
CA GLU A 302 -15.54 -1.04 10.29
C GLU A 302 -15.21 0.38 9.83
N LEU A 303 -14.88 1.28 10.74
CA LEU A 303 -14.46 2.65 10.47
C LEU A 303 -13.25 2.67 9.52
N LEU A 304 -12.26 1.83 9.79
CA LEU A 304 -11.06 1.76 8.97
C LEU A 304 -11.27 1.00 7.64
N GLY A 305 -12.32 0.20 7.49
CA GLY A 305 -12.57 -0.63 6.31
C GLY A 305 -11.50 -1.72 6.14
N HIS A 306 -11.31 -2.55 7.17
CA HIS A 306 -10.46 -3.74 7.10
C HIS A 306 -11.24 -4.91 6.50
N GLU A 307 -10.83 -5.37 5.30
CA GLU A 307 -11.49 -6.46 4.56
C GLU A 307 -11.24 -7.86 5.12
N ASN A 308 -10.36 -8.05 6.10
CA ASN A 308 -10.05 -9.38 6.66
C ASN A 308 -10.84 -9.64 7.93
N LEU A 309 -12.08 -10.06 7.76
CA LEU A 309 -12.72 -10.98 8.67
C LEU A 309 -12.76 -12.36 7.98
N ASN A 310 -11.79 -13.21 8.30
CA ASN A 310 -11.97 -14.65 8.16
C ASN A 310 -13.04 -15.06 9.16
N THR A 311 -14.29 -14.90 8.80
CA THR A 311 -15.41 -15.74 9.24
C THR A 311 -16.69 -15.18 8.63
N THR A 312 -17.49 -16.06 8.08
CA THR A 312 -18.89 -15.91 7.75
C THR A 312 -19.67 -15.55 9.02
N GLN A 313 -19.64 -14.30 9.45
CA GLN A 313 -20.57 -13.77 10.42
C GLN A 313 -21.46 -12.75 9.71
N ILE A 314 -22.75 -13.07 9.78
CA ILE A 314 -23.89 -12.25 9.38
C ILE A 314 -23.64 -10.84 9.92
N TYR A 315 -23.47 -9.87 9.00
CA TYR A 315 -23.32 -8.46 9.33
C TYR A 315 -24.56 -7.98 10.07
N THR A 316 -24.49 -7.89 11.38
CA THR A 316 -25.27 -6.88 12.09
C THR A 316 -24.58 -5.57 11.82
N HIS A 317 -25.24 -4.67 11.10
CA HIS A 317 -24.76 -3.31 10.87
C HIS A 317 -24.41 -2.70 12.24
N VAL A 318 -23.18 -2.19 12.38
CA VAL A 318 -22.84 -1.30 13.47
C VAL A 318 -23.72 -0.06 13.29
N ASP A 319 -24.47 0.32 14.30
CA ASP A 319 -25.36 1.46 14.23
C ASP A 319 -24.53 2.73 13.88
N ASN A 320 -25.10 3.60 13.05
CA ASN A 320 -24.49 4.88 12.71
C ASN A 320 -24.13 5.70 13.95
N THR A 321 -24.83 5.51 15.07
CA THR A 321 -24.56 6.12 16.37
C THR A 321 -23.21 5.70 16.95
N GLU A 322 -22.86 4.41 16.89
CA GLU A 322 -21.57 3.91 17.39
C GLU A 322 -20.38 4.45 16.58
N LEU A 323 -20.55 4.57 15.26
CA LEU A 323 -19.51 5.15 14.40
C LEU A 323 -19.30 6.66 14.67
N ARG A 324 -20.36 7.40 15.03
CA ARG A 324 -20.26 8.80 15.45
C ARG A 324 -19.54 8.92 16.79
N ILE A 325 -19.93 8.13 17.78
CA ILE A 325 -19.27 8.09 19.10
C ILE A 325 -17.78 7.76 18.92
N ALA A 326 -17.43 6.81 18.03
CA ALA A 326 -16.04 6.48 17.77
C ALA A 326 -15.24 7.64 17.15
N ALA A 327 -15.85 8.44 16.26
CA ALA A 327 -15.21 9.63 15.70
C ALA A 327 -14.95 10.70 16.76
N ASP A 328 -15.89 10.90 17.69
CA ASP A 328 -15.78 11.86 18.79
C ASP A 328 -14.85 11.39 19.91
N ALA A 329 -14.71 10.08 20.09
CA ALA A 329 -13.79 9.49 21.07
C ALA A 329 -12.31 9.67 20.71
N ASN A 330 -11.97 10.12 19.50
CA ASN A 330 -10.59 10.46 19.17
C ASN A 330 -10.14 11.67 20.02
N PRO A 331 -9.04 11.60 20.79
CA PRO A 331 -8.60 12.68 21.67
C PRO A 331 -8.19 13.95 20.90
N LEU A 332 -8.02 13.88 19.58
CA LEU A 332 -7.77 15.01 18.69
C LEU A 332 -9.08 15.65 18.16
N SER A 333 -10.25 15.14 18.55
CA SER A 333 -11.54 15.57 18.00
C SER A 333 -11.84 17.05 18.18
N LYS A 334 -11.30 17.68 19.24
CA LYS A 334 -11.47 19.09 19.58
C LYS A 334 -10.17 19.88 19.50
N PHE A 335 -9.09 19.29 19.01
CA PHE A 335 -7.80 19.93 18.94
C PHE A 335 -7.80 21.05 17.89
N LYS A 336 -7.37 22.26 18.30
CA LYS A 336 -7.06 23.40 17.43
C LYS A 336 -5.66 23.88 17.77
N PRO A 337 -4.75 24.02 16.82
CA PRO A 337 -3.45 24.65 17.08
C PRO A 337 -3.69 26.13 17.42
N GLU A 338 -2.90 26.65 18.36
CA GLU A 338 -2.85 28.08 18.70
C GLU A 338 -2.30 28.95 17.58
#